data_4c1e42e87c1f4ec3f5a84f7947767b30
#
_entry.id   4c1e42e87c1f4ec3f5a84f7947767b30
#
_cell.length_a   1.000
_cell.length_b   1.000
_cell.length_c   1.000
_cell.angle_alpha   90.00
_cell.angle_beta   90.00
_cell.angle_gamma   90.00
#
_symmetry.space_group_name_H-M   'P 1'
#
loop_
_entity.id
_entity.type
_entity.pdbx_description
1 polymer ?
#
loop_
_entity_poly.entity_id
_entity_poly.type
_entity_poly.pdbx_seq_one_letter_code
_entity_poly.pdbx_strand_id
1 'polypeptide(L)'
;KTFEQVQSLPEYAGILAADTILVDIDDSETSEILFKVVQEYALTCRVYRTSRGKHFLFKNSGVPTNKTGCKLAIGLTADIKIGTRNSYEVLKYGGKEREILYDTAENEEAQPLPRWLHPVKSNMEFLNMDAGDGRNQSLFNYILTLQSNDFSVEEARETIRIINKFVLKVPLSDDEIETILRDDAFKKPVFFMGSTFLFDKFATFLKNNHHIIKINNQLHIYKNGIYVSGLAEIEAEMIKHIPQLNRAKRTEVLAYLDILIRENTNAEDANMIAFANGLYNIVDDSFVAFTPEHIITNKI
;
A
#
# COMPACT_ATOMS: atom_id res chain seq x y z
N LYS A 1 -23.06 -16.97 -30.41
CA LYS A 1 -22.79 -18.20 -31.17
C LYS A 1 -22.09 -19.17 -30.26
N THR A 2 -22.35 -20.51 -30.43
CA THR A 2 -21.60 -21.53 -29.70
C THR A 2 -20.25 -21.81 -30.37
N PHE A 3 -19.37 -22.54 -29.71
CA PHE A 3 -18.06 -22.92 -30.27
C PHE A 3 -18.21 -23.70 -31.59
N GLU A 4 -19.14 -24.67 -31.66
CA GLU A 4 -19.40 -25.46 -32.86
C GLU A 4 -19.80 -24.60 -34.08
N GLN A 5 -20.44 -23.46 -33.83
CA GLN A 5 -20.86 -22.53 -34.91
C GLN A 5 -19.73 -21.62 -35.40
N VAL A 6 -18.63 -21.51 -34.69
CA VAL A 6 -17.53 -20.58 -35.00
C VAL A 6 -16.20 -21.30 -35.29
N GLN A 7 -16.01 -22.53 -34.87
CA GLN A 7 -14.73 -23.26 -34.98
C GLN A 7 -14.15 -23.31 -36.40
N SER A 8 -15.03 -23.34 -37.42
CA SER A 8 -14.64 -23.34 -38.84
C SER A 8 -14.30 -21.95 -39.40
N LEU A 9 -14.61 -20.89 -38.67
CA LEU A 9 -14.30 -19.51 -39.09
C LEU A 9 -12.80 -19.25 -39.02
N PRO A 10 -12.27 -18.35 -39.88
CA PRO A 10 -10.86 -17.98 -39.83
C PRO A 10 -10.51 -17.17 -38.56
N GLU A 11 -11.51 -16.53 -37.94
CA GLU A 11 -11.32 -15.70 -36.76
C GLU A 11 -12.51 -15.83 -35.82
N TYR A 12 -12.25 -15.97 -34.53
CA TYR A 12 -13.26 -15.88 -33.48
C TYR A 12 -12.64 -15.54 -32.12
N ALA A 13 -13.47 -15.02 -31.24
CA ALA A 13 -13.13 -14.71 -29.85
C ALA A 13 -14.17 -15.33 -28.90
N GLY A 14 -13.73 -15.69 -27.71
CA GLY A 14 -14.60 -16.12 -26.62
C GLY A 14 -14.88 -14.97 -25.67
N ILE A 15 -16.14 -14.74 -25.32
CA ILE A 15 -16.50 -13.81 -24.25
C ILE A 15 -16.08 -14.42 -22.93
N LEU A 16 -15.42 -13.63 -22.07
CA LEU A 16 -15.03 -14.08 -20.75
C LEU A 16 -16.25 -14.37 -19.89
N ALA A 17 -16.24 -15.49 -19.17
CA ALA A 17 -17.28 -15.78 -18.18
C ALA A 17 -17.31 -14.67 -17.09
N ALA A 18 -18.47 -14.47 -16.47
CA ALA A 18 -18.69 -13.35 -15.56
C ALA A 18 -17.71 -13.33 -14.36
N ASP A 19 -17.24 -14.49 -13.95
CA ASP A 19 -16.27 -14.67 -12.87
C ASP A 19 -14.80 -14.74 -13.33
N THR A 20 -14.54 -14.54 -14.63
CA THR A 20 -13.19 -14.61 -15.19
C THR A 20 -12.54 -13.22 -15.23
N ILE A 21 -11.25 -13.19 -14.92
CA ILE A 21 -10.36 -12.05 -15.10
C ILE A 21 -9.19 -12.43 -16.00
N LEU A 22 -8.85 -11.54 -16.91
CA LEU A 22 -7.71 -11.64 -17.80
C LEU A 22 -6.69 -10.56 -17.45
N VAL A 23 -5.46 -10.97 -17.21
CA VAL A 23 -4.29 -10.11 -17.07
C VAL A 23 -3.53 -10.15 -18.40
N ASP A 24 -3.48 -9.00 -19.08
CA ASP A 24 -2.90 -8.83 -20.41
C ASP A 24 -1.58 -8.06 -20.28
N ILE A 25 -0.47 -8.70 -20.59
CA ILE A 25 0.85 -8.07 -20.60
C ILE A 25 1.38 -8.07 -22.04
N ASP A 26 1.37 -6.90 -22.66
CA ASP A 26 1.73 -6.65 -24.05
C ASP A 26 3.24 -6.44 -24.28
N ASP A 27 4.08 -6.82 -23.34
CA ASP A 27 5.53 -6.81 -23.43
C ASP A 27 6.09 -8.22 -23.20
N SER A 28 6.94 -8.68 -24.14
CA SER A 28 7.44 -10.06 -24.14
C SER A 28 8.29 -10.39 -22.91
N GLU A 29 9.18 -9.47 -22.53
CA GLU A 29 10.10 -9.66 -21.39
C GLU A 29 9.34 -9.62 -20.07
N THR A 30 8.50 -8.61 -19.87
CA THR A 30 7.66 -8.47 -18.69
C THR A 30 6.69 -9.64 -18.52
N SER A 31 6.08 -10.11 -19.63
CA SER A 31 5.17 -11.25 -19.59
C SER A 31 5.87 -12.57 -19.28
N GLU A 32 7.16 -12.70 -19.64
CA GLU A 32 7.97 -13.86 -19.28
C GLU A 32 8.28 -13.90 -17.79
N ILE A 33 8.46 -12.73 -17.15
CA ILE A 33 8.63 -12.65 -15.68
C ILE A 33 7.39 -13.25 -15.00
N LEU A 34 6.20 -12.78 -15.35
CA LEU A 34 4.97 -13.32 -14.75
C LEU A 34 4.79 -14.81 -15.07
N PHE A 35 5.14 -15.23 -16.28
CA PHE A 35 5.02 -16.64 -16.67
C PHE A 35 5.90 -17.55 -15.82
N LYS A 36 7.13 -17.14 -15.51
CA LYS A 36 8.01 -17.87 -14.58
C LYS A 36 7.41 -17.95 -13.17
N VAL A 37 6.79 -16.89 -12.67
CA VAL A 37 6.10 -16.91 -11.38
C VAL A 37 4.96 -17.91 -11.40
N VAL A 38 4.13 -17.90 -12.46
CA VAL A 38 3.01 -18.84 -12.63
C VAL A 38 3.49 -20.28 -12.59
N GLN A 39 4.58 -20.60 -13.30
CA GLN A 39 5.13 -21.96 -13.35
C GLN A 39 5.75 -22.39 -12.02
N GLU A 40 6.52 -21.52 -11.38
CA GLU A 40 7.21 -21.85 -10.13
C GLU A 40 6.25 -22.02 -8.95
N TYR A 41 5.19 -21.20 -8.91
CA TYR A 41 4.15 -21.32 -7.89
C TYR A 41 3.04 -22.33 -8.27
N ALA A 42 3.18 -23.00 -9.43
CA ALA A 42 2.22 -23.97 -9.96
C ALA A 42 0.76 -23.47 -9.91
N LEU A 43 0.54 -22.21 -10.35
CA LEU A 43 -0.77 -21.58 -10.26
C LEU A 43 -1.79 -22.27 -11.17
N THR A 44 -3.01 -22.47 -10.68
CA THR A 44 -4.10 -23.04 -11.48
C THR A 44 -4.72 -21.95 -12.36
N CYS A 45 -4.26 -21.86 -13.60
CA CYS A 45 -4.69 -20.83 -14.55
C CYS A 45 -4.46 -21.31 -16.00
N ARG A 46 -4.94 -20.51 -16.96
CA ARG A 46 -4.62 -20.70 -18.38
C ARG A 46 -3.82 -19.53 -18.91
N VAL A 47 -2.78 -19.82 -19.69
CA VAL A 47 -1.91 -18.79 -20.30
C VAL A 47 -1.88 -18.96 -21.80
N TYR A 48 -2.22 -17.89 -22.52
CA TYR A 48 -2.13 -17.82 -23.98
C TYR A 48 -0.92 -17.00 -24.41
N ARG A 49 -0.29 -17.41 -25.52
CA ARG A 49 0.68 -16.58 -26.25
C ARG A 49 -0.06 -15.53 -27.08
N THR A 50 0.39 -14.30 -27.02
CA THR A 50 -0.05 -13.23 -27.96
C THR A 50 1.10 -12.85 -28.89
N SER A 51 0.86 -11.92 -29.81
CA SER A 51 1.91 -11.42 -30.71
C SER A 51 2.99 -10.59 -29.99
N ARG A 52 2.68 -10.01 -28.87
CA ARG A 52 3.56 -9.09 -28.10
C ARG A 52 3.91 -9.58 -26.72
N GLY A 53 3.13 -10.48 -26.15
CA GLY A 53 3.30 -10.94 -24.78
C GLY A 53 2.46 -12.15 -24.43
N LYS A 54 1.75 -12.10 -23.32
CA LYS A 54 0.93 -13.20 -22.82
C LYS A 54 -0.34 -12.71 -22.13
N HIS A 55 -1.40 -13.53 -22.24
CA HIS A 55 -2.65 -13.38 -21.50
C HIS A 55 -2.76 -14.46 -20.43
N PHE A 56 -3.06 -14.05 -19.20
CA PHE A 56 -3.22 -14.94 -18.05
C PHE A 56 -4.67 -14.88 -17.56
N LEU A 57 -5.34 -16.02 -17.51
CA LEU A 57 -6.74 -16.14 -17.11
C LEU A 57 -6.86 -16.78 -15.74
N PHE A 58 -7.54 -16.05 -14.84
CA PHE A 58 -7.83 -16.47 -13.47
C PHE A 58 -9.32 -16.31 -13.16
N LYS A 59 -9.76 -16.77 -11.99
CA LYS A 59 -11.05 -16.40 -11.43
C LYS A 59 -10.95 -15.00 -10.81
N ASN A 60 -11.93 -14.15 -11.08
CA ASN A 60 -11.93 -12.78 -10.51
C ASN A 60 -12.17 -12.82 -8.99
N SER A 61 -11.29 -12.21 -8.23
CA SER A 61 -11.32 -12.11 -6.78
C SER A 61 -11.46 -10.67 -6.29
N GLY A 62 -12.46 -9.95 -6.80
CA GLY A 62 -12.82 -8.63 -6.29
C GLY A 62 -12.26 -7.44 -7.09
N VAL A 63 -11.76 -7.65 -8.31
CA VAL A 63 -11.45 -6.53 -9.22
C VAL A 63 -12.76 -6.04 -9.88
N PRO A 64 -13.20 -4.79 -9.63
CA PRO A 64 -14.54 -4.37 -9.98
C PRO A 64 -14.69 -3.85 -11.43
N THR A 65 -13.60 -3.50 -12.10
CA THR A 65 -13.63 -2.85 -13.42
C THR A 65 -12.40 -3.19 -14.26
N ASN A 66 -12.54 -3.08 -15.58
CA ASN A 66 -11.40 -3.09 -16.48
C ASN A 66 -10.43 -1.95 -16.14
N LYS A 67 -9.14 -2.18 -16.37
CA LYS A 67 -8.08 -1.18 -16.19
C LYS A 67 -7.09 -1.31 -17.34
N THR A 68 -6.60 -0.18 -17.83
CA THR A 68 -5.58 -0.12 -18.88
C THR A 68 -4.30 0.46 -18.32
N GLY A 69 -3.15 -0.14 -18.63
CA GLY A 69 -1.84 0.32 -18.20
C GLY A 69 -1.69 0.44 -16.68
N CYS A 70 -2.34 -0.43 -15.91
CA CYS A 70 -2.28 -0.36 -14.46
C CYS A 70 -1.05 -1.07 -13.89
N LYS A 71 -0.53 -0.57 -12.76
CA LYS A 71 0.49 -1.27 -11.98
C LYS A 71 -0.16 -2.38 -11.18
N LEU A 72 0.35 -3.60 -11.34
CA LEU A 72 0.05 -4.73 -10.46
C LEU A 72 0.89 -4.61 -9.18
N ALA A 73 0.44 -5.23 -8.09
CA ALA A 73 1.16 -5.15 -6.82
C ALA A 73 2.60 -5.68 -6.87
N ILE A 74 2.91 -6.60 -7.77
CA ILE A 74 4.30 -7.02 -8.03
C ILE A 74 5.13 -6.03 -8.86
N GLY A 75 4.59 -4.84 -9.19
CA GLY A 75 5.31 -3.79 -9.92
C GLY A 75 5.30 -3.92 -11.44
N LEU A 76 4.69 -4.96 -12.00
CA LEU A 76 4.52 -5.10 -13.45
C LEU A 76 3.37 -4.23 -13.95
N THR A 77 3.41 -3.86 -15.23
CA THR A 77 2.31 -3.12 -15.89
C THR A 77 1.49 -4.07 -16.74
N ALA A 78 0.15 -3.99 -16.62
CA ALA A 78 -0.77 -4.82 -17.37
C ALA A 78 -2.09 -4.11 -17.67
N ASP A 79 -2.82 -4.63 -18.65
CA ASP A 79 -4.25 -4.37 -18.81
C ASP A 79 -5.04 -5.46 -18.07
N ILE A 80 -6.12 -5.06 -17.41
CA ILE A 80 -7.04 -5.96 -16.72
C ILE A 80 -8.39 -5.91 -17.42
N LYS A 81 -8.89 -7.09 -17.79
CA LYS A 81 -10.20 -7.27 -18.41
C LYS A 81 -11.04 -8.26 -17.60
N ILE A 82 -12.28 -7.91 -17.28
CA ILE A 82 -13.18 -8.75 -16.48
C ILE A 82 -14.41 -9.16 -17.26
N GLY A 83 -14.91 -10.37 -17.02
CA GLY A 83 -16.04 -10.93 -17.76
C GLY A 83 -17.35 -10.13 -17.59
N THR A 84 -17.58 -9.52 -16.43
CA THR A 84 -18.76 -8.67 -16.18
C THR A 84 -18.83 -7.41 -17.06
N ARG A 85 -17.78 -7.09 -17.82
CA ARG A 85 -17.68 -5.93 -18.72
C ARG A 85 -17.69 -6.32 -20.20
N ASN A 86 -18.23 -7.50 -20.54
CA ASN A 86 -18.28 -8.05 -21.91
C ASN A 86 -16.88 -8.12 -22.56
N SER A 87 -15.87 -8.36 -21.77
CA SER A 87 -14.50 -8.55 -22.25
C SER A 87 -14.39 -9.90 -22.97
N TYR A 88 -13.46 -9.99 -23.89
CA TYR A 88 -13.24 -11.19 -24.69
C TYR A 88 -11.76 -11.55 -24.82
N GLU A 89 -11.50 -12.81 -25.14
CA GLU A 89 -10.21 -13.35 -25.52
C GLU A 89 -10.27 -13.81 -27.00
N VAL A 90 -9.31 -13.38 -27.80
CA VAL A 90 -9.16 -13.83 -29.19
C VAL A 90 -8.61 -15.25 -29.17
N LEU A 91 -9.38 -16.22 -29.64
CA LEU A 91 -9.01 -17.64 -29.62
C LEU A 91 -8.47 -18.14 -30.97
N LYS A 92 -8.84 -17.46 -32.08
CA LYS A 92 -8.35 -17.75 -33.41
C LYS A 92 -8.23 -16.48 -34.21
N TYR A 93 -7.11 -16.32 -34.92
CA TYR A 93 -6.86 -15.17 -35.77
C TYR A 93 -6.06 -15.58 -37.02
N GLY A 94 -6.48 -15.10 -38.19
CA GLY A 94 -5.83 -15.43 -39.47
C GLY A 94 -5.76 -16.95 -39.75
N GLY A 95 -6.78 -17.70 -39.37
CA GLY A 95 -6.84 -19.15 -39.54
C GLY A 95 -6.03 -19.96 -38.52
N LYS A 96 -5.27 -19.33 -37.64
CA LYS A 96 -4.47 -19.99 -36.61
C LYS A 96 -5.11 -19.86 -35.23
N GLU A 97 -5.22 -20.95 -34.52
CA GLU A 97 -5.65 -20.95 -33.13
C GLU A 97 -4.55 -20.34 -32.25
N ARG A 98 -5.00 -19.66 -31.16
CA ARG A 98 -4.08 -19.08 -30.19
C ARG A 98 -3.38 -20.18 -29.40
N GLU A 99 -2.06 -20.12 -29.35
CA GLU A 99 -1.25 -21.09 -28.63
C GLU A 99 -1.49 -21.00 -27.12
N ILE A 100 -1.80 -22.14 -26.52
CA ILE A 100 -1.88 -22.31 -25.07
C ILE A 100 -0.48 -22.71 -24.59
N LEU A 101 0.14 -21.85 -23.74
CA LEU A 101 1.46 -22.10 -23.18
C LEU A 101 1.40 -22.89 -21.87
N TYR A 102 0.31 -22.75 -21.14
CA TYR A 102 0.12 -23.36 -19.85
C TYR A 102 -1.37 -23.49 -19.57
N ASP A 103 -1.82 -24.65 -19.13
CA ASP A 103 -3.21 -24.90 -18.81
C ASP A 103 -3.33 -25.97 -17.72
N THR A 104 -3.43 -25.52 -16.50
CA THR A 104 -3.72 -26.36 -15.34
C THR A 104 -5.19 -26.27 -14.92
N ALA A 105 -5.95 -25.37 -15.59
CA ALA A 105 -7.39 -25.20 -15.37
C ALA A 105 -8.25 -25.99 -16.38
N GLU A 106 -7.67 -26.87 -17.21
CA GLU A 106 -8.42 -27.65 -18.22
C GLU A 106 -9.46 -28.55 -17.57
N ASN A 107 -9.13 -29.16 -16.42
CA ASN A 107 -9.98 -30.09 -15.69
C ASN A 107 -10.36 -29.58 -14.28
N GLU A 108 -9.97 -28.37 -13.93
CA GLU A 108 -10.21 -27.75 -12.64
C GLU A 108 -10.64 -26.28 -12.82
N GLU A 109 -11.32 -25.69 -11.84
CA GLU A 109 -11.55 -24.25 -11.86
C GLU A 109 -10.23 -23.49 -11.72
N ALA A 110 -10.04 -22.44 -12.52
CA ALA A 110 -8.94 -21.51 -12.33
C ALA A 110 -8.99 -20.94 -10.91
N GLN A 111 -7.82 -20.82 -10.27
CA GLN A 111 -7.75 -20.24 -8.94
C GLN A 111 -8.13 -18.75 -8.94
N PRO A 112 -8.54 -18.18 -7.80
CA PRO A 112 -8.72 -16.75 -7.65
C PRO A 112 -7.44 -15.99 -8.00
N LEU A 113 -7.58 -14.82 -8.63
CA LEU A 113 -6.45 -13.94 -8.92
C LEU A 113 -5.64 -13.69 -7.64
N PRO A 114 -4.36 -14.04 -7.56
CA PRO A 114 -3.53 -13.79 -6.39
C PRO A 114 -3.47 -12.29 -6.06
N ARG A 115 -3.42 -11.95 -4.77
CA ARG A 115 -3.39 -10.53 -4.33
C ARG A 115 -2.24 -9.74 -4.92
N TRP A 116 -1.08 -10.34 -5.11
CA TRP A 116 0.08 -9.71 -5.72
C TRP A 116 -0.09 -9.39 -7.22
N LEU A 117 -1.15 -9.90 -7.89
CA LEU A 117 -1.59 -9.48 -9.23
C LEU A 117 -2.70 -8.41 -9.20
N HIS A 118 -3.22 -8.03 -8.05
CA HIS A 118 -4.23 -6.97 -7.99
C HIS A 118 -3.64 -5.62 -8.40
N PRO A 119 -4.41 -4.77 -9.12
CA PRO A 119 -4.01 -3.42 -9.45
C PRO A 119 -3.86 -2.56 -8.19
N VAL A 120 -2.73 -1.86 -8.09
CA VAL A 120 -2.44 -0.92 -7.00
C VAL A 120 -2.10 0.46 -7.54
N LYS A 121 -2.30 1.50 -6.73
CA LYS A 121 -1.79 2.84 -7.04
C LYS A 121 -0.34 2.94 -6.57
N SER A 122 0.59 2.87 -7.50
CA SER A 122 2.01 2.96 -7.21
C SER A 122 2.76 3.58 -8.39
N ASN A 123 3.77 4.37 -8.08
CA ASN A 123 4.74 4.89 -9.05
C ASN A 123 6.08 4.17 -8.96
N MET A 124 6.17 3.07 -8.18
CA MET A 124 7.41 2.31 -8.02
C MET A 124 7.73 1.51 -9.28
N GLU A 125 8.98 1.61 -9.71
CA GLU A 125 9.53 0.88 -10.84
C GLU A 125 10.63 -0.05 -10.33
N PHE A 126 10.35 -1.36 -10.27
CA PHE A 126 11.29 -2.36 -9.77
C PHE A 126 12.15 -2.99 -10.89
N LEU A 127 11.60 -3.11 -12.10
CA LEU A 127 12.23 -3.80 -13.23
C LEU A 127 13.64 -3.29 -13.58
N ASN A 128 13.87 -1.99 -13.45
CA ASN A 128 15.12 -1.36 -13.82
C ASN A 128 16.06 -1.10 -12.63
N MET A 129 15.72 -1.58 -11.44
CA MET A 129 16.57 -1.37 -10.26
C MET A 129 17.76 -2.32 -10.25
N ASP A 130 18.96 -1.73 -10.22
CA ASP A 130 20.24 -2.44 -10.16
C ASP A 130 20.88 -2.36 -8.76
N ALA A 131 22.02 -3.00 -8.59
CA ALA A 131 22.80 -2.88 -7.36
C ALA A 131 23.21 -1.42 -7.13
N GLY A 132 22.89 -0.88 -5.95
CA GLY A 132 23.15 0.52 -5.62
C GLY A 132 21.95 1.48 -5.77
N ASP A 133 20.86 1.08 -6.44
CA ASP A 133 19.68 1.93 -6.66
C ASP A 133 18.73 2.03 -5.46
N GLY A 134 19.17 1.61 -4.29
CA GLY A 134 18.35 1.70 -3.07
C GLY A 134 17.21 0.68 -3.01
N ARG A 135 17.38 -0.52 -3.62
CA ARG A 135 16.39 -1.61 -3.63
C ARG A 135 15.82 -1.92 -2.26
N ASN A 136 16.68 -2.00 -1.26
CA ASN A 136 16.36 -2.27 0.14
C ASN A 136 15.34 -1.24 0.66
N GLN A 137 15.64 0.05 0.50
CA GLN A 137 14.78 1.14 0.93
C GLN A 137 13.48 1.19 0.12
N SER A 138 13.53 0.89 -1.17
CA SER A 138 12.37 0.88 -2.06
C SER A 138 11.39 -0.23 -1.68
N LEU A 139 11.86 -1.45 -1.44
CA LEU A 139 11.04 -2.56 -0.97
C LEU A 139 10.46 -2.28 0.42
N PHE A 140 11.26 -1.73 1.34
CA PHE A 140 10.78 -1.34 2.67
C PHE A 140 9.67 -0.28 2.61
N ASN A 141 9.84 0.75 1.78
CA ASN A 141 8.82 1.78 1.61
C ASN A 141 7.57 1.24 0.91
N TYR A 142 7.72 0.22 0.05
CA TYR A 142 6.62 -0.38 -0.68
C TYR A 142 5.65 -1.14 0.23
N ILE A 143 6.10 -1.61 1.39
CA ILE A 143 5.23 -2.21 2.44
C ILE A 143 4.06 -1.26 2.76
N LEU A 144 4.33 0.05 2.94
CA LEU A 144 3.27 1.03 3.19
C LEU A 144 2.29 1.17 2.03
N THR A 145 2.79 1.07 0.78
CA THR A 145 1.93 1.08 -0.41
C THR A 145 1.00 -0.13 -0.42
N LEU A 146 1.51 -1.32 -0.15
CA LEU A 146 0.70 -2.54 -0.08
C LEU A 146 -0.34 -2.45 1.05
N GLN A 147 0.06 -2.07 2.26
CA GLN A 147 -0.86 -1.90 3.38
C GLN A 147 -1.95 -0.84 3.10
N SER A 148 -1.62 0.24 2.39
CA SER A 148 -2.60 1.26 2.00
C SER A 148 -3.55 0.82 0.88
N ASN A 149 -3.29 -0.32 0.25
CA ASN A 149 -4.18 -1.01 -0.69
C ASN A 149 -4.82 -2.27 -0.09
N ASP A 150 -4.98 -2.32 1.23
CA ASP A 150 -5.65 -3.39 2.00
C ASP A 150 -4.98 -4.77 1.87
N PHE A 151 -3.65 -4.81 1.71
CA PHE A 151 -2.90 -6.05 1.81
C PHE A 151 -2.70 -6.42 3.28
N SER A 152 -2.94 -7.67 3.62
CA SER A 152 -2.54 -8.23 4.91
C SER A 152 -1.01 -8.25 5.03
N VAL A 153 -0.50 -8.51 6.22
CA VAL A 153 0.95 -8.63 6.45
C VAL A 153 1.53 -9.77 5.62
N GLU A 154 0.83 -10.90 5.57
CA GLU A 154 1.24 -12.11 4.83
C GLU A 154 1.23 -11.86 3.32
N GLU A 155 0.17 -11.26 2.78
CA GLU A 155 0.07 -10.89 1.36
C GLU A 155 1.16 -9.89 0.96
N ALA A 156 1.46 -8.93 1.82
CA ALA A 156 2.52 -7.96 1.55
C ALA A 156 3.91 -8.62 1.60
N ARG A 157 4.16 -9.54 2.55
CA ARG A 157 5.40 -10.32 2.61
C ARG A 157 5.61 -11.18 1.37
N GLU A 158 4.57 -11.90 0.94
CA GLU A 158 4.61 -12.70 -0.28
C GLU A 158 4.91 -11.82 -1.50
N THR A 159 4.20 -10.69 -1.63
CA THR A 159 4.40 -9.74 -2.74
C THR A 159 5.86 -9.24 -2.80
N ILE A 160 6.43 -8.83 -1.67
CA ILE A 160 7.82 -8.35 -1.61
C ILE A 160 8.82 -9.46 -1.98
N ARG A 161 8.60 -10.71 -1.53
CA ARG A 161 9.46 -11.84 -1.90
C ARG A 161 9.38 -12.15 -3.40
N ILE A 162 8.19 -12.08 -4.00
CA ILE A 162 8.02 -12.25 -5.45
C ILE A 162 8.74 -11.14 -6.21
N ILE A 163 8.59 -9.89 -5.81
CA ILE A 163 9.31 -8.75 -6.43
C ILE A 163 10.82 -8.99 -6.36
N ASN A 164 11.34 -9.34 -5.19
CA ASN A 164 12.76 -9.60 -5.02
C ASN A 164 13.28 -10.70 -5.94
N LYS A 165 12.55 -11.82 -5.98
CA LYS A 165 13.03 -13.02 -6.68
C LYS A 165 12.90 -12.94 -8.21
N PHE A 166 11.84 -12.29 -8.73
CA PHE A 166 11.50 -12.37 -10.14
C PHE A 166 11.54 -11.03 -10.86
N VAL A 167 11.31 -9.91 -10.16
CA VAL A 167 11.15 -8.60 -10.80
C VAL A 167 12.41 -7.76 -10.71
N LEU A 168 13.10 -7.79 -9.59
CA LEU A 168 14.40 -7.12 -9.47
C LEU A 168 15.44 -7.78 -10.38
N LYS A 169 16.17 -6.95 -11.12
CA LYS A 169 17.27 -7.42 -11.99
C LYS A 169 18.37 -8.13 -11.21
N VAL A 170 18.68 -7.62 -10.02
CA VAL A 170 19.62 -8.23 -9.07
C VAL A 170 18.90 -8.36 -7.74
N PRO A 171 18.46 -9.55 -7.32
CA PRO A 171 17.76 -9.74 -6.05
C PRO A 171 18.65 -9.40 -4.84
N LEU A 172 18.02 -9.04 -3.74
CA LEU A 172 18.66 -8.96 -2.42
C LEU A 172 18.85 -10.37 -1.87
N SER A 173 19.79 -10.52 -0.95
CA SER A 173 19.98 -11.78 -0.22
C SER A 173 18.78 -12.09 0.70
N ASP A 174 18.64 -13.35 1.09
CA ASP A 174 17.58 -13.78 2.00
C ASP A 174 17.63 -13.04 3.34
N ASP A 175 18.82 -12.81 3.90
CA ASP A 175 19.02 -12.08 5.16
C ASP A 175 18.56 -10.61 5.04
N GLU A 176 18.82 -9.95 3.92
CA GLU A 176 18.35 -8.59 3.65
C GLU A 176 16.83 -8.54 3.53
N ILE A 177 16.23 -9.50 2.82
CA ILE A 177 14.77 -9.59 2.68
C ILE A 177 14.11 -9.85 4.03
N GLU A 178 14.59 -10.78 4.84
CA GLU A 178 14.02 -11.04 6.17
C GLU A 178 14.17 -9.82 7.10
N THR A 179 15.24 -9.04 6.95
CA THR A 179 15.40 -7.77 7.67
C THR A 179 14.35 -6.73 7.26
N ILE A 180 14.00 -6.66 5.97
CA ILE A 180 12.95 -5.77 5.46
C ILE A 180 11.57 -6.23 5.96
N LEU A 181 11.33 -7.55 5.98
CA LEU A 181 10.03 -8.16 6.28
C LEU A 181 9.78 -8.45 7.77
N ARG A 182 10.65 -7.94 8.66
CA ARG A 182 10.45 -8.07 10.11
C ARG A 182 9.11 -7.46 10.55
N ASP A 183 8.53 -7.94 11.63
CA ASP A 183 7.24 -7.50 12.16
C ASP A 183 7.17 -5.98 12.38
N ASP A 184 8.25 -5.37 12.80
CA ASP A 184 8.32 -3.91 13.04
C ASP A 184 8.13 -3.07 11.78
N ALA A 185 8.44 -3.61 10.60
CA ALA A 185 8.21 -2.91 9.33
C ALA A 185 6.71 -2.70 9.04
N PHE A 186 5.86 -3.59 9.55
CA PHE A 186 4.40 -3.55 9.36
C PHE A 186 3.67 -2.80 10.47
N LYS A 187 4.35 -2.37 11.53
CA LYS A 187 3.78 -1.59 12.63
C LYS A 187 3.63 -0.10 12.31
N LYS A 188 4.16 0.38 11.18
CA LYS A 188 3.98 1.78 10.78
C LYS A 188 2.50 2.08 10.53
N PRO A 189 1.97 3.16 11.10
CA PRO A 189 0.58 3.51 10.90
C PRO A 189 0.31 3.87 9.43
N VAL A 190 -0.79 3.33 8.89
CA VAL A 190 -1.23 3.60 7.51
C VAL A 190 -2.25 4.73 7.55
N PHE A 191 -1.92 5.85 6.91
CA PHE A 191 -2.78 7.04 6.84
C PHE A 191 -3.47 7.22 5.48
N PHE A 192 -3.31 6.26 4.57
CA PHE A 192 -3.96 6.26 3.27
C PHE A 192 -4.51 4.87 2.95
N MET A 193 -5.68 4.83 2.33
CA MET A 193 -6.28 3.65 1.72
C MET A 193 -6.45 3.94 0.22
N GLY A 194 -5.56 3.42 -0.60
CA GLY A 194 -5.43 3.85 -1.99
C GLY A 194 -5.11 5.36 -2.08
N SER A 195 -6.00 6.16 -2.66
CA SER A 195 -5.88 7.62 -2.71
C SER A 195 -6.62 8.35 -1.60
N THR A 196 -7.39 7.63 -0.77
CA THR A 196 -8.18 8.20 0.29
C THR A 196 -7.31 8.46 1.51
N PHE A 197 -7.28 9.69 1.97
CA PHE A 197 -6.59 10.08 3.19
C PHE A 197 -7.46 9.76 4.40
N LEU A 198 -6.93 8.99 5.35
CA LEU A 198 -7.59 8.58 6.58
C LEU A 198 -7.28 9.61 7.67
N PHE A 199 -7.89 10.79 7.55
CA PHE A 199 -7.64 11.93 8.43
C PHE A 199 -7.96 11.62 9.90
N ASP A 200 -8.98 10.82 10.15
CA ASP A 200 -9.40 10.35 11.48
C ASP A 200 -8.32 9.49 12.15
N LYS A 201 -7.76 8.52 11.43
CA LYS A 201 -6.64 7.70 11.91
C LYS A 201 -5.40 8.54 12.16
N PHE A 202 -5.10 9.49 11.24
CA PHE A 202 -3.94 10.36 11.40
C PHE A 202 -4.10 11.33 12.58
N ALA A 203 -5.28 11.90 12.76
CA ALA A 203 -5.58 12.75 13.92
C ALA A 203 -5.45 11.98 15.23
N THR A 204 -6.01 10.76 15.31
CA THR A 204 -5.90 9.89 16.48
C THR A 204 -4.45 9.53 16.78
N PHE A 205 -3.67 9.22 15.74
CA PHE A 205 -2.23 8.98 15.87
C PHE A 205 -1.49 10.19 16.44
N LEU A 206 -1.73 11.38 15.89
CA LEU A 206 -1.09 12.62 16.38
C LEU A 206 -1.46 12.89 17.84
N LYS A 207 -2.75 12.78 18.18
CA LYS A 207 -3.22 12.94 19.55
C LYS A 207 -2.45 12.04 20.53
N ASN A 208 -2.33 10.77 20.22
CA ASN A 208 -1.78 9.77 21.13
C ASN A 208 -0.25 9.78 21.18
N ASN A 209 0.42 9.97 20.02
CA ASN A 209 1.88 9.87 19.94
C ASN A 209 2.60 11.20 20.15
N HIS A 210 1.91 12.32 19.96
CA HIS A 210 2.44 13.66 20.21
C HIS A 210 1.73 14.36 21.37
N HIS A 211 0.91 13.62 22.12
CA HIS A 211 0.22 14.10 23.32
C HIS A 211 -0.47 15.44 23.09
N ILE A 212 -1.36 15.49 22.06
CA ILE A 212 -2.12 16.72 21.80
C ILE A 212 -3.30 16.79 22.75
N ILE A 213 -3.40 17.89 23.47
CA ILE A 213 -4.47 18.22 24.43
C ILE A 213 -5.08 19.58 24.14
N LYS A 214 -6.17 19.89 24.81
CA LYS A 214 -6.80 21.21 24.75
C LYS A 214 -6.65 21.93 26.09
N ILE A 215 -6.05 23.13 26.05
CA ILE A 215 -5.93 24.03 27.20
C ILE A 215 -6.56 25.36 26.79
N ASN A 216 -7.47 25.90 27.60
CA ASN A 216 -8.20 27.14 27.32
C ASN A 216 -8.81 27.19 25.90
N ASN A 217 -9.46 26.10 25.48
CA ASN A 217 -10.04 25.90 24.15
C ASN A 217 -9.05 25.99 22.97
N GLN A 218 -7.75 25.86 23.22
CA GLN A 218 -6.71 25.84 22.21
C GLN A 218 -5.97 24.51 22.20
N LEU A 219 -5.67 23.98 21.01
CA LEU A 219 -4.86 22.79 20.88
C LEU A 219 -3.40 23.07 21.23
N HIS A 220 -2.84 22.22 22.08
CA HIS A 220 -1.45 22.24 22.49
C HIS A 220 -0.80 20.91 22.17
N ILE A 221 0.46 20.93 21.79
CA ILE A 221 1.26 19.74 21.50
C ILE A 221 2.46 19.67 22.47
N TYR A 222 2.74 18.47 22.97
CA TYR A 222 3.88 18.27 23.85
C TYR A 222 5.20 18.28 23.06
N LYS A 223 6.08 19.22 23.41
CA LYS A 223 7.41 19.39 22.80
C LYS A 223 8.44 19.82 23.83
N ASN A 224 9.59 19.16 23.82
CA ASN A 224 10.73 19.54 24.66
C ASN A 224 10.37 19.72 26.16
N GLY A 225 9.45 18.90 26.65
CA GLY A 225 9.08 18.89 28.07
C GLY A 225 7.92 19.80 28.47
N ILE A 226 7.32 20.54 27.53
CA ILE A 226 6.17 21.41 27.79
C ILE A 226 5.10 21.30 26.71
N TYR A 227 3.91 21.78 27.01
CA TYR A 227 2.81 21.91 26.06
C TYR A 227 2.86 23.27 25.35
N VAL A 228 3.14 23.25 24.04
CA VAL A 228 3.24 24.44 23.20
C VAL A 228 1.93 24.67 22.45
N SER A 229 1.42 25.90 22.53
CA SER A 229 0.22 26.31 21.80
C SER A 229 0.54 26.64 20.33
N GLY A 230 -0.45 26.44 19.46
CA GLY A 230 -0.41 26.92 18.08
C GLY A 230 -0.58 25.83 17.05
N LEU A 231 -1.48 26.09 16.09
CA LEU A 231 -1.77 25.15 15.01
C LEU A 231 -0.55 24.88 14.11
N ALA A 232 0.35 25.89 13.96
CA ALA A 232 1.57 25.77 13.17
C ALA A 232 2.51 24.67 13.73
N GLU A 233 2.57 24.52 15.06
CA GLU A 233 3.38 23.48 15.70
C GLU A 233 2.87 22.07 15.41
N ILE A 234 1.55 21.93 15.39
CA ILE A 234 0.90 20.66 15.03
C ILE A 234 1.06 20.39 13.52
N GLU A 235 0.86 21.40 12.66
CA GLU A 235 1.09 21.28 11.21
C GLU A 235 2.55 20.89 10.87
N ALA A 236 3.52 21.47 11.59
CA ALA A 236 4.92 21.09 11.42
C ALA A 236 5.17 19.61 11.72
N GLU A 237 4.50 19.07 12.74
CA GLU A 237 4.58 17.64 13.07
C GLU A 237 3.89 16.78 12.03
N MET A 238 2.72 17.21 11.51
CA MET A 238 2.05 16.52 10.40
C MET A 238 2.96 16.36 9.17
N ILE A 239 3.69 17.41 8.81
CA ILE A 239 4.60 17.43 7.64
C ILE A 239 5.80 16.50 7.85
N LYS A 240 6.28 16.30 9.07
CA LYS A 240 7.34 15.31 9.35
C LYS A 240 6.89 13.88 9.03
N HIS A 241 5.63 13.55 9.32
CA HIS A 241 5.06 12.23 9.02
C HIS A 241 4.66 12.09 7.55
N ILE A 242 4.06 13.13 6.97
CA ILE A 242 3.55 13.15 5.59
C ILE A 242 4.01 14.45 4.92
N PRO A 243 5.24 14.49 4.33
CA PRO A 243 5.81 15.71 3.76
C PRO A 243 4.96 16.37 2.67
N GLN A 244 4.16 15.59 1.94
CA GLN A 244 3.31 16.08 0.84
C GLN A 244 1.87 16.40 1.27
N LEU A 245 1.59 16.48 2.58
CA LEU A 245 0.25 16.78 3.07
C LEU A 245 -0.15 18.22 2.74
N ASN A 246 -1.07 18.39 1.81
CA ASN A 246 -1.51 19.71 1.38
C ASN A 246 -2.32 20.44 2.47
N ARG A 247 -2.52 21.77 2.30
CA ARG A 247 -3.20 22.61 3.29
C ARG A 247 -4.61 22.12 3.62
N ALA A 248 -5.41 21.72 2.61
CA ALA A 248 -6.77 21.28 2.85
C ALA A 248 -6.84 20.06 3.77
N LYS A 249 -5.97 19.07 3.55
CA LYS A 249 -5.88 17.87 4.40
C LYS A 249 -5.38 18.21 5.82
N ARG A 250 -4.43 19.13 5.97
CA ARG A 250 -3.98 19.58 7.30
C ARG A 250 -5.12 20.26 8.07
N THR A 251 -5.87 21.14 7.41
CA THR A 251 -7.04 21.81 8.00
C THR A 251 -8.11 20.79 8.44
N GLU A 252 -8.35 19.75 7.65
CA GLU A 252 -9.29 18.68 7.99
C GLU A 252 -8.85 17.91 9.25
N VAL A 253 -7.57 17.58 9.36
CA VAL A 253 -7.00 16.92 10.56
C VAL A 253 -7.12 17.83 11.79
N LEU A 254 -6.83 19.12 11.67
CA LEU A 254 -6.95 20.07 12.78
C LEU A 254 -8.40 20.22 13.25
N ALA A 255 -9.34 20.33 12.31
CA ALA A 255 -10.76 20.40 12.62
C ALA A 255 -11.24 19.12 13.31
N TYR A 256 -10.74 17.96 12.87
CA TYR A 256 -11.09 16.68 13.51
C TYR A 256 -10.46 16.56 14.92
N LEU A 257 -9.20 16.99 15.11
CA LEU A 257 -8.54 17.04 16.43
C LEU A 257 -9.32 17.91 17.41
N ASP A 258 -9.82 19.05 16.96
CA ASP A 258 -10.59 19.97 17.79
C ASP A 258 -11.90 19.36 18.29
N ILE A 259 -12.54 18.52 17.46
CA ILE A 259 -13.77 17.75 17.83
C ILE A 259 -13.40 16.52 18.67
N LEU A 260 -12.30 15.84 18.35
CA LEU A 260 -11.88 14.61 19.03
C LEU A 260 -11.46 14.89 20.48
N ILE A 261 -10.87 16.06 20.74
CA ILE A 261 -10.40 16.50 22.05
C ILE A 261 -11.42 17.48 22.62
N ARG A 262 -12.48 16.93 23.26
CA ARG A 262 -13.59 17.74 23.79
C ARG A 262 -13.28 18.40 25.13
N GLU A 263 -12.50 17.72 25.96
CA GLU A 263 -12.24 18.18 27.32
C GLU A 263 -11.07 19.15 27.35
N ASN A 264 -11.26 20.25 28.05
CA ASN A 264 -10.16 21.15 28.41
C ASN A 264 -9.37 20.57 29.58
N THR A 265 -8.09 20.47 29.40
CA THR A 265 -7.15 20.13 30.47
C THR A 265 -6.71 21.42 31.17
N ASN A 266 -6.73 21.46 32.47
CA ASN A 266 -6.18 22.58 33.23
C ASN A 266 -4.66 22.54 33.16
N ALA A 267 -4.03 23.70 32.98
CA ALA A 267 -2.60 23.82 33.17
C ALA A 267 -2.26 23.43 34.61
N GLU A 268 -1.13 22.82 34.79
CA GLU A 268 -0.76 22.24 36.04
C GLU A 268 -0.51 23.27 37.12
N ASP A 269 -0.56 22.78 38.30
CA ASP A 269 -0.31 23.38 39.56
C ASP A 269 0.94 24.32 39.53
N ALA A 270 0.81 25.46 40.14
CA ALA A 270 1.89 26.48 40.31
C ALA A 270 3.13 25.96 41.07
N ASN A 271 3.07 24.72 41.57
CA ASN A 271 4.16 24.06 42.31
C ASN A 271 5.23 23.43 41.42
N MET A 272 4.99 23.32 40.12
CA MET A 272 5.96 22.72 39.18
C MET A 272 6.62 23.80 38.31
N ILE A 273 7.94 23.81 38.29
CA ILE A 273 8.73 24.72 37.48
C ILE A 273 9.53 23.93 36.46
N ALA A 274 9.34 24.21 35.16
CA ALA A 274 10.12 23.61 34.09
C ALA A 274 11.45 24.35 33.87
N PHE A 275 12.54 23.65 34.06
CA PHE A 275 13.90 24.08 33.71
C PHE A 275 14.36 23.45 32.39
N ALA A 276 15.54 23.80 31.91
CA ALA A 276 16.07 23.26 30.66
C ALA A 276 16.20 21.73 30.63
N ASN A 277 16.40 21.09 31.78
CA ASN A 277 16.75 19.68 31.93
C ASN A 277 15.73 18.84 32.75
N GLY A 278 14.60 19.41 33.16
CA GLY A 278 13.57 18.68 33.91
C GLY A 278 12.58 19.58 34.64
N LEU A 279 11.77 18.98 35.51
CA LEU A 279 10.75 19.65 36.31
C LEU A 279 11.18 19.66 37.79
N TYR A 280 11.07 20.81 38.42
CA TYR A 280 11.30 20.98 39.85
C TYR A 280 9.97 21.20 40.56
N ASN A 281 9.70 20.36 41.56
CA ASN A 281 8.55 20.52 42.45
C ASN A 281 8.96 21.28 43.69
N ILE A 282 8.39 22.46 43.87
CA ILE A 282 8.75 23.38 45.00
C ILE A 282 8.19 22.91 46.34
N VAL A 283 7.21 21.98 46.36
CA VAL A 283 6.59 21.52 47.61
C VAL A 283 7.42 20.45 48.32
N ASP A 284 7.91 19.49 47.54
CA ASP A 284 8.69 18.38 48.06
C ASP A 284 10.20 18.44 47.78
N ASP A 285 10.65 19.57 47.20
CA ASP A 285 12.03 19.85 46.86
C ASP A 285 12.66 18.76 45.98
N SER A 286 11.86 18.27 45.02
CA SER A 286 12.28 17.16 44.13
C SER A 286 12.47 17.62 42.70
N PHE A 287 13.40 16.97 41.98
CA PHE A 287 13.63 17.20 40.56
C PHE A 287 13.31 15.92 39.78
N VAL A 288 12.39 16.02 38.80
CA VAL A 288 11.89 14.88 38.03
C VAL A 288 12.10 15.09 36.53
N ALA A 289 12.17 14.00 35.79
CA ALA A 289 12.28 14.03 34.33
C ALA A 289 11.00 14.59 33.69
N PHE A 290 11.14 15.14 32.51
CA PHE A 290 10.00 15.55 31.70
C PHE A 290 9.09 14.36 31.35
N THR A 291 7.78 14.53 31.55
CA THR A 291 6.76 13.58 31.12
C THR A 291 5.53 14.35 30.62
N PRO A 292 4.80 13.82 29.60
CA PRO A 292 3.56 14.43 29.13
C PRO A 292 2.42 14.43 30.15
N GLU A 293 2.58 13.74 31.25
CA GLU A 293 1.60 13.70 32.35
C GLU A 293 1.55 15.04 33.10
N HIS A 294 2.65 15.79 33.13
CA HIS A 294 2.70 17.12 33.73
C HIS A 294 2.32 18.19 32.72
N ILE A 295 1.20 18.88 32.96
CA ILE A 295 0.64 19.87 32.03
C ILE A 295 1.25 21.24 32.26
N ILE A 296 2.43 21.47 31.70
CA ILE A 296 3.19 22.70 31.85
C ILE A 296 3.31 23.40 30.50
N THR A 297 3.07 24.70 30.49
CA THR A 297 3.08 25.52 29.26
C THR A 297 4.26 26.46 29.15
N ASN A 298 5.00 26.68 30.24
CA ASN A 298 6.12 27.59 30.27
C ASN A 298 7.38 26.87 30.77
N LYS A 299 8.54 27.32 30.25
CA LYS A 299 9.84 26.77 30.60
C LYS A 299 10.80 27.97 30.84
N ILE A 300 11.57 27.91 31.91
CA ILE A 300 12.58 28.90 32.28
C ILE A 300 13.94 28.51 31.66
#